data_d0d604fa485bfff931318ff647f5f167
#
_entry.id   d0d604fa485bfff931318ff647f5f167
#
_cell.length_a   1.000
_cell.length_b   1.000
_cell.length_c   1.000
_cell.angle_alpha   90.00
_cell.angle_beta   90.00
_cell.angle_gamma   90.00
#
_symmetry.space_group_name_H-M   'P 1'
#
loop_
_entity.id
_entity.type
_entity.pdbx_description
1 polymer ?
#
loop_
_entity_poly.entity_id
_entity_poly.type
_entity_poly.pdbx_seq_one_letter_code
_entity_poly.pdbx_strand_id
1 'polypeptide(L)'
;MYRALVETSRRLRKEQTKHEKKIWRFLRSRQFENLKFRRQYVIGSYIIDFCCVEKKVVIELDGGGHGEELQKAKDERRDEFLKQKGWRVMRVWNSDIDKNLEGVMESVWQMMASPSPQPSTMGTASLSPTGEGAT
;
A
#
# COMPACT_ATOMS: atom_id res chain seq x y z
N MET A 1 0.62 -21.56 10.10
CA MET A 1 1.05 -20.17 9.98
C MET A 1 0.07 -19.31 9.20
N TYR A 2 -0.30 -19.74 8.03
CA TYR A 2 -1.26 -18.96 7.21
C TYR A 2 -2.59 -18.76 7.94
N ARG A 3 -3.08 -19.82 8.57
CA ARG A 3 -4.34 -19.73 9.31
C ARG A 3 -4.28 -18.69 10.42
N ALA A 4 -3.17 -18.64 11.14
CA ALA A 4 -3.02 -17.68 12.23
C ALA A 4 -3.02 -16.25 11.68
N LEU A 5 -2.40 -16.04 10.50
CA LEU A 5 -2.40 -14.73 9.87
C LEU A 5 -3.80 -14.34 9.43
N VAL A 6 -4.55 -15.28 8.89
CA VAL A 6 -5.92 -14.99 8.46
C VAL A 6 -6.79 -14.61 9.66
N GLU A 7 -6.63 -15.33 10.77
CA GLU A 7 -7.40 -15.00 11.97
C GLU A 7 -7.02 -13.64 12.52
N THR A 8 -5.71 -13.34 12.52
CA THR A 8 -5.27 -12.02 12.97
C THR A 8 -5.80 -10.92 12.06
N SER A 9 -5.80 -11.13 10.75
CA SER A 9 -6.30 -10.13 9.83
C SER A 9 -7.79 -9.87 10.05
N ARG A 10 -8.56 -10.92 10.37
CA ARG A 10 -9.98 -10.74 10.67
C ARG A 10 -10.19 -9.90 11.91
N ARG A 11 -9.37 -10.15 12.95
CA ARG A 11 -9.46 -9.36 14.16
C ARG A 11 -9.09 -7.90 13.89
N LEU A 12 -8.04 -7.67 13.11
CA LEU A 12 -7.61 -6.31 12.79
C LEU A 12 -8.66 -5.56 11.98
N ARG A 13 -9.39 -6.25 11.11
CA ARG A 13 -10.46 -5.59 10.38
C ARG A 13 -11.58 -5.10 11.32
N LYS A 14 -11.78 -5.79 12.42
CA LYS A 14 -12.76 -5.36 13.40
C LYS A 14 -12.25 -4.25 14.30
N GLU A 15 -10.93 -4.14 14.43
CA GLU A 15 -10.29 -3.18 15.33
C GLU A 15 -9.57 -2.08 14.56
N GLN A 16 -10.17 -1.61 13.50
CA GLN A 16 -9.53 -0.57 12.68
C GLN A 16 -9.21 0.69 13.48
N THR A 17 -8.02 1.25 13.19
CA THR A 17 -7.68 2.56 13.75
C THR A 17 -8.52 3.63 13.08
N LYS A 18 -8.51 4.84 13.67
CA LYS A 18 -9.28 5.94 13.08
C LYS A 18 -8.74 6.32 11.70
N HIS A 19 -7.43 6.21 11.49
CA HIS A 19 -6.83 6.55 10.20
C HIS A 19 -7.23 5.52 9.16
N GLU A 20 -7.21 4.24 9.53
CA GLU A 20 -7.66 3.18 8.64
C GLU A 20 -9.11 3.38 8.24
N LYS A 21 -9.96 3.78 9.18
CA LYS A 21 -11.36 4.02 8.89
C LYS A 21 -11.56 5.16 7.90
N LYS A 22 -10.76 6.22 8.03
CA LYS A 22 -10.88 7.36 7.12
C LYS A 22 -10.56 6.97 5.68
N ILE A 23 -9.47 6.25 5.49
CA ILE A 23 -9.08 5.80 4.15
C ILE A 23 -10.08 4.78 3.62
N TRP A 24 -10.46 3.82 4.45
CA TRP A 24 -11.34 2.75 4.01
C TRP A 24 -12.68 3.28 3.53
N ARG A 25 -13.15 4.37 4.10
CA ARG A 25 -14.41 4.97 3.68
C ARG A 25 -14.41 5.29 2.18
N PHE A 26 -13.27 5.67 1.65
CA PHE A 26 -13.16 6.01 0.24
C PHE A 26 -12.84 4.81 -0.65
N LEU A 27 -12.25 3.77 -0.10
CA LEU A 27 -11.79 2.65 -0.90
C LEU A 27 -12.79 1.50 -1.00
N ARG A 28 -13.65 1.37 -0.01
CA ARG A 28 -14.54 0.21 0.06
C ARG A 28 -15.61 0.24 -1.03
N SER A 29 -16.15 -0.92 -1.33
CA SER A 29 -17.32 -1.08 -2.18
C SER A 29 -17.11 -0.57 -3.60
N ARG A 30 -15.87 -0.66 -4.07
CA ARG A 30 -15.49 -0.25 -5.42
C ARG A 30 -15.82 1.21 -5.74
N GLN A 31 -15.93 2.05 -4.70
CA GLN A 31 -16.21 3.47 -4.90
C GLN A 31 -15.09 4.20 -5.62
N PHE A 32 -13.86 3.74 -5.40
CA PHE A 32 -12.70 4.43 -5.93
C PHE A 32 -12.36 3.83 -7.29
N GLU A 33 -12.72 4.55 -8.35
CA GLU A 33 -12.43 4.14 -9.72
C GLU A 33 -12.93 2.73 -10.06
N ASN A 34 -13.98 2.30 -9.37
CA ASN A 34 -14.57 0.97 -9.57
C ASN A 34 -13.56 -0.15 -9.30
N LEU A 35 -12.58 0.10 -8.48
CA LEU A 35 -11.56 -0.88 -8.14
C LEU A 35 -11.88 -1.54 -6.82
N LYS A 36 -11.55 -2.81 -6.72
CA LYS A 36 -11.74 -3.56 -5.49
C LYS A 36 -10.50 -3.41 -4.62
N PHE A 37 -10.70 -2.82 -3.44
CA PHE A 37 -9.65 -2.74 -2.43
C PHE A 37 -9.95 -3.71 -1.30
N ARG A 38 -8.89 -4.27 -0.74
CA ARG A 38 -8.99 -5.16 0.41
C ARG A 38 -8.22 -4.53 1.56
N ARG A 39 -8.65 -4.80 2.77
CA ARG A 39 -7.99 -4.29 3.96
C ARG A 39 -7.49 -5.44 4.81
N GLN A 40 -6.38 -5.21 5.51
CA GLN A 40 -5.78 -6.22 6.37
C GLN A 40 -5.70 -7.54 5.62
N TYR A 41 -5.02 -7.50 4.50
CA TYR A 41 -4.97 -8.61 3.56
C TYR A 41 -3.64 -9.35 3.70
N VAL A 42 -3.70 -10.68 3.72
CA VAL A 42 -2.49 -11.49 3.88
C VAL A 42 -1.81 -11.69 2.55
N ILE A 43 -0.55 -11.26 2.47
CA ILE A 43 0.30 -11.52 1.30
C ILE A 43 1.58 -12.14 1.83
N GLY A 44 1.83 -13.41 1.47
CA GLY A 44 2.96 -14.15 2.02
C GLY A 44 2.81 -14.28 3.52
N SER A 45 3.78 -13.83 4.26
CA SER A 45 3.72 -13.87 5.73
C SER A 45 3.45 -12.49 6.33
N TYR A 46 2.87 -11.60 5.54
CA TYR A 46 2.60 -10.23 6.00
C TYR A 46 1.12 -9.90 5.91
N ILE A 47 0.67 -9.04 6.83
CA ILE A 47 -0.68 -8.49 6.77
C ILE A 47 -0.55 -7.06 6.28
N ILE A 48 -1.22 -6.76 5.17
CA ILE A 48 -1.09 -5.49 4.49
C ILE A 48 -2.32 -4.63 4.81
N ASP A 49 -2.10 -3.35 5.10
CA ASP A 49 -3.20 -2.47 5.48
C ASP A 49 -4.28 -2.40 4.41
N PHE A 50 -3.91 -2.02 3.21
CA PHE A 50 -4.84 -1.97 2.09
C PHE A 50 -4.14 -2.39 0.81
N CYS A 51 -4.86 -3.04 -0.07
CA CYS A 51 -4.29 -3.39 -1.36
C CYS A 51 -5.37 -3.49 -2.42
N CYS A 52 -4.96 -3.26 -3.66
CA CYS A 52 -5.77 -3.52 -4.83
C CYS A 52 -5.04 -4.62 -5.63
N VAL A 53 -5.60 -5.81 -5.63
CA VAL A 53 -4.95 -6.94 -6.29
C VAL A 53 -4.89 -6.72 -7.79
N GLU A 54 -5.95 -6.17 -8.34
CA GLU A 54 -6.03 -5.93 -9.77
C GLU A 54 -4.90 -5.03 -10.28
N LYS A 55 -4.57 -4.00 -9.53
CA LYS A 55 -3.51 -3.07 -9.91
C LYS A 55 -2.17 -3.40 -9.27
N LYS A 56 -2.12 -4.40 -8.41
CA LYS A 56 -0.92 -4.76 -7.68
C LYS A 56 -0.35 -3.59 -6.92
N VAL A 57 -1.19 -2.91 -6.18
CA VAL A 57 -0.80 -1.76 -5.36
C VAL A 57 -1.10 -2.05 -3.90
N VAL A 58 -0.15 -1.72 -3.04
CA VAL A 58 -0.27 -1.85 -1.60
C VAL A 58 -0.19 -0.46 -1.00
N ILE A 59 -1.09 -0.16 -0.07
CA ILE A 59 -1.07 1.10 0.68
C ILE A 59 -0.81 0.78 2.14
N GLU A 60 0.27 1.35 2.68
CA GLU A 60 0.65 1.15 4.07
C GLU A 60 0.54 2.46 4.83
N LEU A 61 -0.13 2.42 5.98
CA LEU A 61 -0.25 3.59 6.84
C LEU A 61 0.88 3.60 7.85
N ASP A 62 1.45 4.77 8.08
CA ASP A 62 2.59 4.90 8.97
C ASP A 62 2.32 6.01 9.98
N GLY A 63 2.42 5.65 11.26
CA GLY A 63 2.27 6.62 12.32
C GLY A 63 3.47 7.54 12.47
N GLY A 64 4.61 7.12 11.93
CA GLY A 64 5.77 7.98 11.84
C GLY A 64 6.49 8.28 13.13
N GLY A 65 6.19 7.60 14.16
CA GLY A 65 6.65 8.09 15.42
C GLY A 65 7.82 7.40 16.04
N HIS A 66 8.22 6.29 15.58
CA HIS A 66 9.05 5.51 16.47
C HIS A 66 10.36 5.08 15.94
N GLY A 67 10.87 5.68 14.97
CA GLY A 67 12.22 5.56 14.51
C GLY A 67 13.05 4.38 14.97
N GLU A 68 12.46 3.29 15.34
CA GLU A 68 13.24 2.15 15.75
C GLU A 68 13.92 1.54 14.54
N GLU A 69 15.21 1.36 14.64
CA GLU A 69 15.93 0.78 13.53
C GLU A 69 15.45 -0.63 13.22
N LEU A 70 15.06 -1.38 14.25
CA LEU A 70 14.55 -2.72 14.04
C LEU A 70 13.24 -2.69 13.25
N GLN A 71 12.35 -1.77 13.59
CA GLN A 71 11.09 -1.65 12.87
C GLN A 71 11.31 -1.22 11.43
N LYS A 72 12.23 -0.30 11.23
CA LYS A 72 12.57 0.15 9.89
C LYS A 72 13.11 -0.99 9.04
N ALA A 73 13.96 -1.82 9.62
CA ALA A 73 14.52 -2.97 8.89
C ALA A 73 13.44 -3.97 8.53
N LYS A 74 12.47 -4.18 9.41
CA LYS A 74 11.36 -5.08 9.11
C LYS A 74 10.50 -4.53 7.99
N ASP A 75 10.24 -3.23 8.00
CA ASP A 75 9.44 -2.59 6.97
C ASP A 75 10.14 -2.69 5.61
N GLU A 76 11.46 -2.51 5.61
CA GLU A 76 12.21 -2.59 4.36
C GLU A 76 12.19 -4.01 3.79
N ARG A 77 12.28 -5.01 4.64
CA ARG A 77 12.22 -6.40 4.17
C ARG A 77 10.84 -6.73 3.62
N ARG A 78 9.79 -6.24 4.26
CA ARG A 78 8.44 -6.44 3.76
C ARG A 78 8.25 -5.76 2.41
N ASP A 79 8.70 -4.51 2.30
CA ASP A 79 8.57 -3.77 1.05
C ASP A 79 9.35 -4.42 -0.07
N GLU A 80 10.54 -4.92 0.22
CA GLU A 80 11.34 -5.61 -0.76
C GLU A 80 10.65 -6.88 -1.24
N PHE A 81 10.10 -7.64 -0.30
CA PHE A 81 9.35 -8.84 -0.65
C PHE A 81 8.19 -8.51 -1.59
N LEU A 82 7.45 -7.46 -1.25
CA LEU A 82 6.30 -7.08 -2.06
C LEU A 82 6.71 -6.63 -3.45
N LYS A 83 7.79 -5.85 -3.55
CA LYS A 83 8.26 -5.39 -4.83
C LYS A 83 8.73 -6.54 -5.70
N GLN A 84 9.40 -7.53 -5.10
CA GLN A 84 9.83 -8.70 -5.85
C GLN A 84 8.65 -9.50 -6.39
N LYS A 85 7.51 -9.43 -5.72
CA LYS A 85 6.30 -10.11 -6.18
C LYS A 85 5.47 -9.26 -7.15
N GLY A 86 6.00 -8.12 -7.54
CA GLY A 86 5.34 -7.28 -8.53
C GLY A 86 4.39 -6.24 -7.96
N TRP A 87 4.39 -6.05 -6.65
CA TRP A 87 3.54 -5.06 -6.02
C TRP A 87 4.22 -3.71 -5.99
N ARG A 88 3.44 -2.66 -6.18
CA ARG A 88 3.88 -1.29 -5.96
C ARG A 88 3.47 -0.91 -4.55
N VAL A 89 4.39 -0.34 -3.79
CA VAL A 89 4.14 0.00 -2.40
C VAL A 89 4.02 1.49 -2.25
N MET A 90 2.92 1.93 -1.63
CA MET A 90 2.68 3.33 -1.36
C MET A 90 2.54 3.51 0.15
N ARG A 91 3.34 4.40 0.71
CA ARG A 91 3.28 4.69 2.13
C ARG A 91 2.55 6.00 2.36
N VAL A 92 1.62 5.99 3.30
CA VAL A 92 0.83 7.17 3.63
C VAL A 92 1.00 7.45 5.10
N TRP A 93 1.37 8.70 5.42
CA TRP A 93 1.56 9.08 6.80
C TRP A 93 0.23 9.42 7.45
N ASN A 94 0.05 8.98 8.71
CA ASN A 94 -1.17 9.29 9.44
C ASN A 94 -1.39 10.81 9.56
N SER A 95 -0.30 11.56 9.72
CA SER A 95 -0.43 13.01 9.83
C SER A 95 -1.01 13.62 8.55
N ASP A 96 -0.66 13.06 7.40
CA ASP A 96 -1.23 13.54 6.14
C ASP A 96 -2.70 13.21 6.04
N ILE A 97 -3.10 12.05 6.55
CA ILE A 97 -4.51 11.69 6.58
C ILE A 97 -5.30 12.69 7.41
N ASP A 98 -4.74 13.11 8.53
CA ASP A 98 -5.40 14.09 9.40
C ASP A 98 -5.45 15.48 8.79
N LYS A 99 -4.40 15.88 8.09
CA LYS A 99 -4.26 17.27 7.64
C LYS A 99 -4.65 17.49 6.19
N ASN A 100 -4.52 16.45 5.36
CA ASN A 100 -4.71 16.63 3.92
C ASN A 100 -5.20 15.33 3.28
N LEU A 101 -6.35 14.86 3.75
CA LEU A 101 -6.92 13.61 3.25
C LEU A 101 -7.17 13.68 1.74
N GLU A 102 -7.58 14.85 1.26
CA GLU A 102 -7.85 15.05 -0.14
C GLU A 102 -6.58 14.82 -0.97
N GLY A 103 -5.45 15.34 -0.51
CA GLY A 103 -4.19 15.14 -1.20
C GLY A 103 -3.75 13.69 -1.16
N VAL A 104 -4.01 13.01 -0.04
CA VAL A 104 -3.72 11.59 0.06
C VAL A 104 -4.50 10.82 -0.99
N MET A 105 -5.80 11.08 -1.10
CA MET A 105 -6.62 10.36 -2.05
C MET A 105 -6.23 10.68 -3.49
N GLU A 106 -5.79 11.91 -3.74
CA GLU A 106 -5.27 12.26 -5.04
C GLU A 106 -4.03 11.44 -5.38
N SER A 107 -3.14 11.27 -4.42
CA SER A 107 -1.95 10.44 -4.62
C SER A 107 -2.30 9.00 -4.89
N VAL A 108 -3.29 8.49 -4.17
CA VAL A 108 -3.78 7.12 -4.40
C VAL A 108 -4.32 7.00 -5.82
N TRP A 109 -5.10 7.98 -6.23
CA TRP A 109 -5.65 7.97 -7.58
C TRP A 109 -4.56 7.95 -8.64
N GLN A 110 -3.53 8.77 -8.45
CA GLN A 110 -2.43 8.80 -9.41
C GLN A 110 -1.70 7.46 -9.48
N MET A 111 -1.52 6.82 -8.35
CA MET A 111 -0.90 5.50 -8.32
C MET A 111 -1.76 4.48 -9.07
N MET A 112 -3.07 4.54 -8.90
CA MET A 112 -3.97 3.62 -9.58
C MET A 112 -4.01 3.87 -11.08
N ALA A 113 -3.90 5.12 -11.49
CA ALA A 113 -3.95 5.47 -12.91
C ALA A 113 -2.67 5.10 -13.64
N SER A 114 -1.57 4.93 -12.92
CA SER A 114 -0.30 4.55 -13.52
C SER A 114 -0.30 3.08 -13.90
N PRO A 115 0.31 2.71 -15.02
CA PRO A 115 0.38 1.29 -15.38
C PRO A 115 1.28 0.53 -14.42
N SER A 116 0.95 -0.74 -14.22
CA SER A 116 1.78 -1.61 -13.40
C SER A 116 3.14 -1.81 -14.05
N PRO A 117 4.20 -1.92 -13.24
CA PRO A 117 5.52 -2.19 -13.82
C PRO A 117 5.54 -3.52 -14.52
N GLN A 118 6.28 -3.56 -15.62
CA GLN A 118 6.44 -4.81 -16.34
C GLN A 118 7.53 -5.64 -15.67
N PRO A 119 7.34 -6.92 -15.56
CA PRO A 119 8.32 -7.74 -14.86
C PRO A 119 9.65 -7.87 -15.57
N SER A 120 9.73 -7.63 -16.78
CA SER A 120 10.97 -7.83 -17.39
C SER A 120 11.58 -6.66 -17.94
N THR A 121 11.93 -6.37 -18.23
CA THR A 121 12.24 -5.42 -18.89
C THR A 121 13.09 -4.75 -19.03
N MET A 122 13.41 -4.86 -19.40
CA MET A 122 13.97 -4.27 -19.68
C MET A 122 14.18 -3.23 -19.46
N GLY A 123 14.46 -2.98 -19.27
CA GLY A 123 14.52 -2.20 -19.05
C GLY A 123 14.62 -1.23 -19.05
N THR A 124 14.81 -1.18 -19.23
CA THR A 124 14.79 -0.22 -19.27
C THR A 124 14.65 0.63 -18.87
N ALA A 125 14.94 0.73 -18.83
CA ALA A 125 14.70 1.63 -18.59
C ALA A 125 14.64 2.48 -18.21
N SER A 126 14.92 2.58 -18.32
CA SER A 126 14.74 3.45 -18.15
C SER A 126 14.62 4.36 -17.93
N LEU A 127 14.82 4.47 -17.90
CA LEU A 127 14.53 5.37 -17.79
C LEU A 127 14.38 6.19 -17.41
N SER A 128 14.51 6.38 -17.36
CA SER A 128 14.17 7.19 -17.07
C SER A 128 14.05 7.87 -16.75
N PRO A 129 14.23 8.03 -16.81
CA PRO A 129 13.94 8.80 -16.51
C PRO A 129 13.73 9.50 -16.17
N THR A 130 13.93 9.45 -16.18
CA THR A 130 13.55 10.06 -15.98
C THR A 130 13.27 10.47 -15.72
N GLY A 131 13.44 10.28 -15.67
CA GLY A 131 12.98 10.64 -15.45
C GLY A 131 12.83 10.83 -15.31
N GLU A 132 12.87 10.66 -15.33
CA GLU A 132 12.46 10.89 -15.26
C GLU A 132 12.04 11.21 -15.07
N GLY A 133 12.19 11.14 -15.05
CA GLY A 133 11.51 11.43 -14.87
C GLY A 133 11.16 11.59 -14.69
N ALA A 134 11.22 11.50 -14.71
CA ALA A 134 10.66 11.68 -14.64
C ALA A 134 10.40 11.84 -14.43
N THR A 135 10.46 11.62 -14.33
CA THR A 135 10.02 11.80 -14.24
C THR A 135 9.86 11.94 -14.06
#